data_85935d5d465af846abc675409ac33b29
#
_entry.id   85935d5d465af846abc675409ac33b29
#
_cell.length_a   1.000
_cell.length_b   1.000
_cell.length_c   1.000
_cell.angle_alpha   90.00
_cell.angle_beta   90.00
_cell.angle_gamma   90.00
#
_symmetry.space_group_name_H-M   'P 1'
#
loop_
_entity.id
_entity.type
_entity.pdbx_description
1 polymer ?
#
loop_
_entity_poly.entity_id
_entity_poly.type
_entity_poly.pdbx_seq_one_letter_code
_entity_poly.pdbx_strand_id
1 'polypeptide(L)'
;AMPMLEKYRHYFDIDPDYFPAVNEAVITKNPEMWKKFFPHETFIKLIKNTVSVLERKQKLCLWVEGAYGTGKSHAVLTLKKLLDSDDADTREYFQRYSLDNDLCNRFQAVKSSGHILTVHRYGSATIRSDHNLVFAVQESIEKALADAGIENKGGNALKDATIAWLSDKDNKSYFNGLIT
;
A
#
# COMPACT_ATOMS: atom_id res chain seq x y z
N ALA A 1 -10.49 -48.89 1.52
CA ALA A 1 -10.19 -47.68 2.28
C ALA A 1 -10.05 -46.54 1.29
N MET A 2 -10.95 -45.57 1.35
CA MET A 2 -10.86 -44.37 0.52
C MET A 2 -9.58 -43.63 0.83
N PRO A 3 -8.82 -43.17 -0.18
CA PRO A 3 -7.62 -42.39 0.05
C PRO A 3 -7.95 -41.15 0.86
N MET A 4 -7.13 -40.82 1.83
CA MET A 4 -7.31 -39.69 2.76
C MET A 4 -7.53 -38.35 2.05
N LEU A 5 -7.01 -38.22 0.83
CA LEU A 5 -7.18 -37.04 -0.06
C LEU A 5 -8.60 -36.78 -0.52
N GLU A 6 -9.44 -37.80 -0.69
CA GLU A 6 -10.86 -37.59 -1.08
C GLU A 6 -11.71 -37.06 0.07
N LYS A 7 -11.34 -37.36 1.33
CA LYS A 7 -12.07 -36.84 2.49
C LYS A 7 -11.93 -35.35 2.67
N TYR A 8 -10.79 -34.78 2.31
CA TYR A 8 -10.57 -33.33 2.45
C TYR A 8 -11.21 -32.51 1.33
N ARG A 9 -11.26 -33.03 0.10
CA ARG A 9 -11.97 -32.39 -1.01
C ARG A 9 -13.46 -32.17 -0.74
N HIS A 10 -14.03 -32.92 0.16
CA HIS A 10 -15.45 -32.81 0.51
C HIS A 10 -15.73 -31.60 1.42
N TYR A 11 -14.72 -31.08 2.10
CA TYR A 11 -14.83 -30.02 3.09
C TYR A 11 -14.17 -28.71 2.68
N PHE A 12 -13.33 -28.74 1.67
CA PHE A 12 -12.57 -27.58 1.24
C PHE A 12 -12.70 -27.39 -0.26
N ASP A 13 -13.25 -26.27 -0.65
CA ASP A 13 -13.21 -25.79 -2.02
C ASP A 13 -12.07 -24.77 -2.11
N ILE A 14 -11.11 -25.03 -2.99
CA ILE A 14 -9.98 -24.14 -3.21
C ILE A 14 -10.33 -23.27 -4.42
N ASP A 15 -10.48 -21.97 -4.21
CA ASP A 15 -10.63 -21.00 -5.29
C ASP A 15 -9.43 -21.11 -6.23
N PRO A 16 -9.60 -21.58 -7.49
CA PRO A 16 -8.50 -21.75 -8.44
C PRO A 16 -7.84 -20.43 -8.82
N ASP A 17 -8.53 -19.31 -8.62
CA ASP A 17 -8.04 -17.96 -8.90
C ASP A 17 -7.32 -17.32 -7.70
N TYR A 18 -7.22 -18.04 -6.58
CA TYR A 18 -6.50 -17.54 -5.41
C TYR A 18 -4.99 -17.71 -5.56
N PHE A 19 -4.28 -16.61 -5.51
CA PHE A 19 -2.83 -16.59 -5.56
C PHE A 19 -2.25 -16.33 -4.16
N PRO A 20 -1.48 -17.25 -3.61
CA PRO A 20 -0.87 -17.08 -2.28
C PRO A 20 0.23 -16.02 -2.24
N ALA A 21 0.84 -15.74 -3.40
CA ALA A 21 1.85 -14.69 -3.54
C ALA A 21 1.28 -13.48 -4.29
N VAL A 22 1.39 -12.32 -3.67
CA VAL A 22 0.93 -11.06 -4.26
C VAL A 22 2.13 -10.28 -4.76
N ASN A 23 2.16 -10.04 -6.05
CA ASN A 23 3.11 -9.15 -6.71
C ASN A 23 2.37 -8.25 -7.72
N GLU A 24 3.06 -7.27 -8.26
CA GLU A 24 2.48 -6.30 -9.18
C GLU A 24 1.85 -6.95 -10.42
N ALA A 25 2.48 -8.00 -10.96
CA ALA A 25 1.97 -8.73 -12.13
C ALA A 25 0.66 -9.45 -11.85
N VAL A 26 0.52 -10.06 -10.67
CA VAL A 26 -0.71 -10.74 -10.24
C VAL A 26 -1.84 -9.74 -10.07
N ILE A 27 -1.58 -8.59 -9.44
CA ILE A 27 -2.58 -7.53 -9.23
C ILE A 27 -3.04 -6.94 -10.56
N THR A 28 -2.14 -6.71 -11.50
CA THR A 28 -2.46 -6.17 -12.82
C THR A 28 -3.35 -7.12 -13.62
N LYS A 29 -3.11 -8.43 -13.53
CA LYS A 29 -3.91 -9.44 -14.23
C LYS A 29 -5.26 -9.70 -13.58
N ASN A 30 -5.40 -9.46 -12.29
CA ASN A 30 -6.59 -9.78 -11.50
C ASN A 30 -7.02 -8.56 -10.66
N PRO A 31 -7.59 -7.51 -11.27
CA PRO A 31 -7.89 -6.24 -10.60
C PRO A 31 -8.91 -6.36 -9.45
N GLU A 32 -9.76 -7.38 -9.46
CA GLU A 32 -10.77 -7.63 -8.43
C GLU A 32 -10.29 -8.56 -7.30
N MET A 33 -9.07 -9.08 -7.39
CA MET A 33 -8.55 -10.05 -6.43
C MET A 33 -8.44 -9.50 -5.01
N TRP A 34 -8.20 -8.21 -4.85
CA TRP A 34 -8.12 -7.56 -3.54
C TRP A 34 -9.42 -7.70 -2.72
N LYS A 35 -10.58 -7.79 -3.37
CA LYS A 35 -11.89 -7.97 -2.73
C LYS A 35 -12.03 -9.34 -2.06
N LYS A 36 -11.21 -10.32 -2.44
CA LYS A 36 -11.17 -11.67 -1.84
C LYS A 36 -10.31 -11.74 -0.58
N PHE A 37 -9.55 -10.69 -0.26
CA PHE A 37 -8.74 -10.64 0.94
C PHE A 37 -9.63 -10.58 2.18
N PHE A 38 -9.58 -11.63 3.00
CA PHE A 38 -10.36 -11.69 4.22
C PHE A 38 -9.83 -10.70 5.27
N PRO A 39 -10.65 -9.78 5.78
CA PRO A 39 -10.22 -8.77 6.73
C PRO A 39 -10.17 -9.36 8.15
N HIS A 40 -9.06 -10.00 8.49
CA HIS A 40 -8.82 -10.45 9.85
C HIS A 40 -8.65 -9.26 10.80
N GLU A 41 -8.62 -9.52 12.10
CA GLU A 41 -8.60 -8.47 13.15
C GLU A 41 -7.45 -7.46 12.98
N THR A 42 -6.25 -7.94 12.63
CA THR A 42 -5.08 -7.07 12.40
C THR A 42 -5.29 -6.12 11.23
N PHE A 43 -5.93 -6.59 10.16
CA PHE A 43 -6.25 -5.75 9.00
C PHE A 43 -7.32 -4.71 9.34
N ILE A 44 -8.34 -5.09 10.12
CA ILE A 44 -9.36 -4.13 10.59
C ILE A 44 -8.71 -3.03 11.45
N LYS A 45 -7.78 -3.39 12.32
CA LYS A 45 -6.97 -2.42 13.08
C LYS A 45 -6.17 -1.50 12.17
N LEU A 46 -5.59 -2.03 11.11
CA LEU A 46 -4.85 -1.24 10.13
C LEU A 46 -5.77 -0.22 9.45
N ILE A 47 -6.97 -0.62 9.03
CA ILE A 47 -7.98 0.29 8.47
C ILE A 47 -8.33 1.39 9.48
N LYS A 48 -8.66 1.03 10.72
CA LYS A 48 -9.01 1.98 11.79
C LYS A 48 -7.90 3.00 12.03
N ASN A 49 -6.65 2.54 12.13
CA ASN A 49 -5.50 3.40 12.35
C ASN A 49 -5.27 4.34 11.15
N THR A 50 -5.42 3.83 9.93
CA THR A 50 -5.31 4.63 8.71
C THR A 50 -6.36 5.73 8.67
N VAL A 51 -7.61 5.40 8.96
CA VAL A 51 -8.70 6.39 9.04
C VAL A 51 -8.38 7.47 10.08
N SER A 52 -7.94 7.07 11.27
CA SER A 52 -7.59 8.00 12.34
C SER A 52 -6.45 8.94 11.95
N VAL A 53 -5.43 8.44 11.25
CA VAL A 53 -4.32 9.25 10.74
C VAL A 53 -4.81 10.27 9.71
N LEU A 54 -5.64 9.84 8.77
CA LEU A 54 -6.18 10.70 7.72
C LEU A 54 -7.14 11.76 8.27
N GLU A 55 -7.99 11.40 9.24
CA GLU A 55 -8.89 12.36 9.93
C GLU A 55 -8.12 13.48 10.63
N ARG A 56 -7.00 13.15 11.26
CA ARG A 56 -6.17 14.12 11.99
C ARG A 56 -5.32 15.01 11.08
N LYS A 57 -5.19 14.68 9.80
CA LYS A 57 -4.31 15.38 8.84
C LYS A 57 -2.86 15.53 9.34
N GLN A 58 -2.41 14.57 10.13
CA GLN A 58 -1.06 14.54 10.70
C GLN A 58 -0.14 13.67 9.85
N LYS A 59 1.13 14.08 9.78
CA LYS A 59 2.18 13.24 9.17
C LYS A 59 2.58 12.16 10.16
N LEU A 60 1.92 11.01 10.08
CA LEU A 60 2.19 9.86 10.94
C LEU A 60 2.67 8.67 10.11
N CYS A 61 3.52 7.88 10.72
CA CYS A 61 3.97 6.60 10.17
C CYS A 61 3.19 5.48 10.85
N LEU A 62 2.65 4.56 10.05
CA LEU A 62 2.08 3.31 10.52
C LEU A 62 3.07 2.19 10.21
N TRP A 63 3.47 1.45 11.24
CA TRP A 63 4.37 0.33 11.11
C TRP A 63 3.59 -0.98 11.13
N VAL A 64 3.75 -1.80 10.08
CA VAL A 64 3.13 -3.12 9.98
C VAL A 64 4.21 -4.18 10.11
N GLU A 65 4.18 -4.91 11.19
CA GLU A 65 5.17 -5.92 11.54
C GLU A 65 4.58 -7.33 11.50
N GLY A 66 5.40 -8.31 11.19
CA GLY A 66 5.02 -9.72 11.17
C GLY A 66 6.05 -10.58 10.44
N ALA A 67 6.05 -11.87 10.70
CA ALA A 67 6.95 -12.83 10.08
C ALA A 67 6.75 -12.91 8.54
N TYR A 68 7.71 -13.50 7.86
CA TYR A 68 7.58 -13.79 6.43
C TYR A 68 6.37 -14.72 6.18
N GLY A 69 5.61 -14.45 5.12
CA GLY A 69 4.45 -15.27 4.77
C GLY A 69 3.16 -14.96 5.54
N THR A 70 3.14 -13.96 6.44
CA THR A 70 1.94 -13.61 7.22
C THR A 70 0.94 -12.70 6.51
N GLY A 71 1.11 -12.47 5.20
CA GLY A 71 0.17 -11.69 4.40
C GLY A 71 0.30 -10.17 4.49
N LYS A 72 1.39 -9.63 5.06
CA LYS A 72 1.61 -8.18 5.18
C LYS A 72 1.48 -7.43 3.87
N SER A 73 2.15 -7.89 2.83
CA SER A 73 2.11 -7.25 1.51
C SER A 73 0.70 -7.29 0.92
N HIS A 74 -0.03 -8.38 1.13
CA HIS A 74 -1.43 -8.53 0.70
C HIS A 74 -2.34 -7.53 1.43
N ALA A 75 -2.17 -7.39 2.74
CA ALA A 75 -2.92 -6.43 3.56
C ALA A 75 -2.67 -4.98 3.11
N VAL A 76 -1.40 -4.60 2.93
CA VAL A 76 -1.02 -3.24 2.50
C VAL A 76 -1.56 -2.93 1.10
N LEU A 77 -1.47 -3.88 0.16
CA LEU A 77 -2.00 -3.71 -1.19
C LEU A 77 -3.54 -3.66 -1.22
N THR A 78 -4.20 -4.43 -0.37
CA THR A 78 -5.65 -4.35 -0.20
C THR A 78 -6.07 -2.99 0.36
N LEU A 79 -5.37 -2.48 1.36
CA LEU A 79 -5.60 -1.13 1.87
C LEU A 79 -5.42 -0.06 0.80
N LYS A 80 -4.35 -0.17 -0.01
CA LYS A 80 -4.14 0.72 -1.15
C LYS A 80 -5.32 0.69 -2.11
N LYS A 81 -5.78 -0.51 -2.48
CA LYS A 81 -6.92 -0.69 -3.38
C LYS A 81 -8.22 -0.13 -2.80
N LEU A 82 -8.46 -0.29 -1.51
CA LEU A 82 -9.59 0.34 -0.82
C LEU A 82 -9.52 1.87 -0.90
N LEU A 83 -8.34 2.46 -0.71
CA LEU A 83 -8.15 3.90 -0.81
C LEU A 83 -8.34 4.42 -2.25
N ASP A 84 -7.94 3.63 -3.25
CA ASP A 84 -8.04 3.99 -4.66
C ASP A 84 -9.44 3.70 -5.26
N SER A 85 -10.23 2.82 -4.63
CA SER A 85 -11.54 2.38 -5.13
C SER A 85 -12.60 3.48 -5.03
N ASP A 86 -13.68 3.33 -5.79
CA ASP A 86 -14.86 4.17 -5.63
C ASP A 86 -15.68 3.79 -4.36
N ASP A 87 -16.67 4.59 -4.04
CA ASP A 87 -17.49 4.37 -2.84
C ASP A 87 -18.34 3.08 -2.93
N ALA A 88 -18.75 2.69 -4.13
CA ALA A 88 -19.51 1.47 -4.34
C ALA A 88 -18.68 0.22 -4.03
N ASP A 89 -17.45 0.15 -4.52
CA ASP A 89 -16.53 -0.94 -4.27
C ASP A 89 -16.09 -1.00 -2.80
N THR A 90 -15.84 0.15 -2.18
CA THR A 90 -15.55 0.24 -0.75
C THR A 90 -16.70 -0.34 0.07
N ARG A 91 -17.92 0.10 -0.21
CA ARG A 91 -19.13 -0.36 0.49
C ARG A 91 -19.38 -1.84 0.28
N GLU A 92 -19.19 -2.34 -0.94
CA GLU A 92 -19.29 -3.77 -1.26
C GLU A 92 -18.33 -4.60 -0.41
N TYR A 93 -17.07 -4.18 -0.30
CA TYR A 93 -16.07 -4.87 0.52
C TYR A 93 -16.47 -4.93 2.00
N PHE A 94 -16.87 -3.80 2.57
CA PHE A 94 -17.33 -3.74 3.97
C PHE A 94 -18.57 -4.59 4.22
N GLN A 95 -19.52 -4.60 3.31
CA GLN A 95 -20.75 -5.39 3.41
C GLN A 95 -20.47 -6.89 3.27
N ARG A 96 -19.64 -7.28 2.31
CA ARG A 96 -19.27 -8.69 2.05
C ARG A 96 -18.74 -9.37 3.31
N TYR A 97 -17.96 -8.67 4.10
CA TYR A 97 -17.35 -9.22 5.30
C TYR A 97 -18.02 -8.75 6.60
N SER A 98 -19.19 -8.15 6.51
CA SER A 98 -19.98 -7.65 7.66
C SER A 98 -19.17 -6.75 8.58
N LEU A 99 -18.35 -5.88 8.01
CA LEU A 99 -17.56 -4.91 8.75
C LEU A 99 -18.44 -3.77 9.28
N ASP A 100 -17.95 -3.07 10.29
CA ASP A 100 -18.66 -1.97 10.94
C ASP A 100 -19.04 -0.85 9.95
N ASN A 101 -20.34 -0.52 9.88
CA ASN A 101 -20.85 0.53 9.03
C ASN A 101 -20.32 1.91 9.40
N ASP A 102 -20.09 2.17 10.69
CA ASP A 102 -19.53 3.44 11.14
C ASP A 102 -18.09 3.61 10.63
N LEU A 103 -17.29 2.56 10.69
CA LEU A 103 -15.95 2.55 10.11
C LEU A 103 -16.00 2.76 8.58
N CYS A 104 -16.96 2.14 7.88
CA CYS A 104 -17.16 2.34 6.45
C CYS A 104 -17.46 3.82 6.12
N ASN A 105 -18.38 4.42 6.86
CA ASN A 105 -18.76 5.81 6.69
C ASN A 105 -17.57 6.77 6.95
N ARG A 106 -16.81 6.53 8.00
CA ARG A 106 -15.58 7.29 8.30
C ARG A 106 -14.54 7.14 7.20
N PHE A 107 -14.33 5.92 6.71
CA PHE A 107 -13.40 5.64 5.61
C PHE A 107 -13.80 6.39 4.34
N GLN A 108 -15.07 6.37 3.98
CA GLN A 108 -15.59 7.12 2.83
C GLN A 108 -15.48 8.64 3.03
N ALA A 109 -15.73 9.12 4.24
CA ALA A 109 -15.61 10.55 4.58
C ALA A 109 -14.17 11.06 4.40
N VAL A 110 -13.16 10.32 4.83
CA VAL A 110 -11.75 10.74 4.64
C VAL A 110 -11.34 10.68 3.17
N LYS A 111 -11.87 9.75 2.38
CA LYS A 111 -11.65 9.71 0.93
C LYS A 111 -12.25 10.92 0.23
N SER A 112 -13.44 11.37 0.66
CA SER A 112 -14.15 12.50 0.07
C SER A 112 -13.62 13.85 0.53
N SER A 113 -12.94 13.94 1.67
CA SER A 113 -12.44 15.19 2.26
C SER A 113 -11.23 15.78 1.55
N GLY A 114 -10.65 15.08 0.60
CA GLY A 114 -9.48 15.51 -0.16
C GLY A 114 -9.12 14.53 -1.27
N HIS A 115 -8.14 14.91 -2.09
CA HIS A 115 -7.59 14.01 -3.09
C HIS A 115 -6.49 13.16 -2.47
N ILE A 116 -6.71 11.85 -2.37
CA ILE A 116 -5.71 10.90 -1.88
C ILE A 116 -5.02 10.28 -3.09
N LEU A 117 -3.72 10.47 -3.20
CA LEU A 117 -2.87 9.75 -4.13
C LEU A 117 -2.10 8.70 -3.35
N THR A 118 -2.37 7.43 -3.62
CA THR A 118 -1.62 6.34 -3.01
C THR A 118 -0.36 6.06 -3.81
N VAL A 119 0.75 6.00 -3.10
CA VAL A 119 2.06 5.66 -3.67
C VAL A 119 2.59 4.43 -2.96
N HIS A 120 2.98 3.41 -3.71
CA HIS A 120 3.59 2.22 -3.12
C HIS A 120 4.93 1.91 -3.78
N ARG A 121 5.81 1.29 -2.99
CA ARG A 121 7.07 0.76 -3.48
C ARG A 121 7.41 -0.52 -2.73
N TYR A 122 7.85 -1.52 -3.48
CA TYR A 122 8.44 -2.71 -2.89
C TYR A 122 9.85 -2.42 -2.41
N GLY A 123 10.23 -3.04 -1.29
CA GLY A 123 11.61 -3.01 -0.82
C GLY A 123 12.56 -3.52 -1.92
N SER A 124 13.67 -2.83 -2.11
CA SER A 124 14.67 -3.15 -3.12
C SER A 124 16.06 -3.11 -2.52
N ALA A 125 16.87 -4.12 -2.83
CA ALA A 125 18.29 -4.16 -2.47
C ALA A 125 19.12 -3.03 -3.12
N THR A 126 18.53 -2.28 -4.06
CA THR A 126 19.19 -1.14 -4.71
C THR A 126 19.17 0.13 -3.86
N ILE A 127 18.30 0.19 -2.83
CA ILE A 127 18.30 1.32 -1.89
C ILE A 127 19.34 1.04 -0.81
N ARG A 128 20.52 1.66 -0.98
CA ARG A 128 21.69 1.48 -0.11
C ARG A 128 22.12 2.75 0.60
N SER A 129 21.40 3.86 0.39
CA SER A 129 21.71 5.17 0.96
C SER A 129 20.44 6.02 1.03
N ASP A 130 20.45 7.05 1.87
CA ASP A 130 19.35 8.02 1.96
C ASP A 130 19.07 8.72 0.63
N HIS A 131 20.11 8.96 -0.15
CA HIS A 131 20.08 9.49 -1.52
C HIS A 131 19.28 8.58 -2.44
N ASN A 132 19.57 7.25 -2.44
CA ASN A 132 18.78 6.31 -3.22
C ASN A 132 17.33 6.26 -2.75
N LEU A 133 17.07 6.40 -1.44
CA LEU A 133 15.73 6.43 -0.90
C LEU A 133 14.96 7.65 -1.39
N VAL A 134 15.54 8.83 -1.35
CA VAL A 134 14.89 10.07 -1.84
C VAL A 134 14.52 9.95 -3.31
N PHE A 135 15.43 9.49 -4.15
CA PHE A 135 15.16 9.29 -5.58
C PHE A 135 14.12 8.19 -5.81
N ALA A 136 14.16 7.12 -5.05
CA ALA A 136 13.19 6.05 -5.15
C ALA A 136 11.77 6.51 -4.78
N VAL A 137 11.64 7.35 -3.75
CA VAL A 137 10.35 7.95 -3.36
C VAL A 137 9.86 8.91 -4.45
N GLN A 138 10.72 9.78 -4.97
CA GLN A 138 10.36 10.68 -6.05
C GLN A 138 9.88 9.92 -7.29
N GLU A 139 10.63 8.93 -7.75
CA GLU A 139 10.27 8.09 -8.89
C GLU A 139 8.89 7.41 -8.69
N SER A 140 8.63 6.92 -7.47
CA SER A 140 7.36 6.30 -7.14
C SER A 140 6.18 7.30 -7.17
N ILE A 141 6.41 8.53 -6.71
CA ILE A 141 5.42 9.61 -6.78
C ILE A 141 5.16 10.01 -8.24
N GLU A 142 6.20 10.19 -9.04
CA GLU A 142 6.08 10.53 -10.46
C GLU A 142 5.29 9.46 -11.23
N LYS A 143 5.57 8.19 -10.96
CA LYS A 143 4.82 7.08 -11.54
C LYS A 143 3.34 7.11 -11.12
N ALA A 144 3.06 7.31 -9.83
CA ALA A 144 1.69 7.35 -9.31
C ALA A 144 0.89 8.53 -9.91
N LEU A 145 1.52 9.70 -10.08
CA LEU A 145 0.90 10.85 -10.74
C LEU A 145 0.59 10.55 -12.21
N ALA A 146 1.55 9.95 -12.93
CA ALA A 146 1.35 9.59 -14.32
C ALA A 146 0.23 8.57 -14.50
N ASP A 147 0.19 7.53 -13.65
CA ASP A 147 -0.85 6.48 -13.66
C ASP A 147 -2.24 7.07 -13.35
N ALA A 148 -2.31 8.12 -12.52
CA ALA A 148 -3.53 8.85 -12.22
C ALA A 148 -3.92 9.90 -13.27
N GLY A 149 -3.10 10.12 -14.30
CA GLY A 149 -3.31 11.17 -15.31
C GLY A 149 -3.14 12.59 -14.78
N ILE A 150 -2.41 12.76 -13.67
CA ILE A 150 -2.17 14.04 -13.04
C ILE A 150 -0.83 14.60 -13.53
N GLU A 151 -0.87 15.82 -14.10
CA GLU A 151 0.33 16.49 -14.53
C GLU A 151 1.22 16.88 -13.35
N ASN A 152 2.48 16.48 -13.38
CA ASN A 152 3.46 16.91 -12.38
C ASN A 152 3.97 18.33 -12.68
N LYS A 153 3.26 19.33 -12.18
CA LYS A 153 3.64 20.75 -12.33
C LYS A 153 4.87 21.15 -11.51
N GLY A 154 5.26 20.33 -10.53
CA GLY A 154 6.45 20.54 -9.72
C GLY A 154 7.75 20.14 -10.43
N GLY A 155 7.67 19.46 -11.57
CA GLY A 155 8.83 18.94 -12.30
C GLY A 155 9.71 18.07 -11.42
N ASN A 156 11.01 18.14 -11.61
CA ASN A 156 12.01 17.43 -10.80
C ASN A 156 12.50 18.27 -9.59
N ALA A 157 11.69 19.18 -9.06
CA ALA A 157 12.11 20.15 -8.05
C ALA A 157 12.77 19.50 -6.82
N LEU A 158 12.27 18.36 -6.34
CA LEU A 158 12.87 17.65 -5.22
C LEU A 158 14.24 17.08 -5.60
N LYS A 159 14.34 16.48 -6.78
CA LYS A 159 15.58 15.92 -7.31
C LYS A 159 16.61 17.03 -7.54
N ASP A 160 16.22 18.12 -8.17
CA ASP A 160 17.07 19.26 -8.47
C ASP A 160 17.55 19.95 -7.18
N ALA A 161 16.64 20.13 -6.21
CA ALA A 161 17.00 20.66 -4.89
C ALA A 161 17.95 19.73 -4.13
N THR A 162 17.76 18.42 -4.22
CA THR A 162 18.66 17.43 -3.59
C THR A 162 20.03 17.45 -4.25
N ILE A 163 20.10 17.51 -5.57
CA ILE A 163 21.37 17.61 -6.31
C ILE A 163 22.08 18.90 -5.97
N ALA A 164 21.37 20.02 -5.93
CA ALA A 164 21.93 21.30 -5.56
C ALA A 164 22.48 21.29 -4.13
N TRP A 165 21.72 20.71 -3.19
CA TRP A 165 22.15 20.58 -1.80
C TRP A 165 23.40 19.71 -1.65
N LEU A 166 23.47 18.58 -2.36
CA LEU A 166 24.60 17.66 -2.37
C LEU A 166 25.84 18.22 -3.11
N SER A 167 25.66 19.23 -3.95
CA SER A 167 26.77 19.89 -4.64
C SER A 167 27.59 20.78 -3.71
N ASP A 168 27.03 21.16 -2.57
CA ASP A 168 27.76 21.85 -1.51
C ASP A 168 28.68 20.86 -0.76
N LYS A 169 29.96 21.22 -0.62
CA LYS A 169 30.99 20.35 -0.01
C LYS A 169 30.68 20.04 1.46
N ASP A 170 30.13 21.01 2.19
CA ASP A 170 29.84 20.89 3.62
C ASP A 170 28.64 19.93 3.82
N ASN A 171 27.60 20.07 3.00
CA ASN A 171 26.44 19.18 3.00
C ASN A 171 26.82 17.75 2.61
N LYS A 172 27.68 17.60 1.62
CA LYS A 172 28.18 16.29 1.19
C LYS A 172 29.00 15.60 2.29
N SER A 173 29.83 16.38 3.02
CA SER A 173 30.60 15.85 4.14
C SER A 173 29.71 15.43 5.30
N TYR A 174 28.71 16.25 5.63
CA TYR A 174 27.70 15.93 6.65
C TYR A 174 26.93 14.66 6.30
N PHE A 175 26.48 14.52 5.06
CA PHE A 175 25.76 13.37 4.58
C PHE A 175 26.59 12.08 4.60
N ASN A 176 27.84 12.15 4.18
CA ASN A 176 28.75 11.01 4.27
C ASN A 176 29.04 10.58 5.72
N GLY A 177 29.02 11.51 6.67
CA GLY A 177 29.16 11.22 8.10
C GLY A 177 27.93 10.52 8.73
N LEU A 178 26.76 10.61 8.10
CA LEU A 178 25.56 9.91 8.55
C LEU A 178 25.47 8.45 8.05
N ILE A 179 26.28 8.08 7.06
CA ILE A 179 26.26 6.76 6.40
C ILE A 179 27.35 5.82 6.96
N THR A 180 28.28 6.32 7.71
CA THR A 180 29.33 5.54 8.39
C THR A 180 28.94 5.16 9.79
#